data_05367542bc7474f2afb72faf6a60aeca
#
_entry.id   05367542bc7474f2afb72faf6a60aeca
#
_cell.length_a   1.000
_cell.length_b   1.000
_cell.length_c   1.000
_cell.angle_alpha   90.00
_cell.angle_beta   90.00
_cell.angle_gamma   90.00
#
_symmetry.space_group_name_H-M   'P 1'
#
loop_
_entity.id
_entity.type
_entity.pdbx_description
1 polymer ?
#
loop_
_entity_poly.entity_id
_entity_poly.type
_entity_poly.pdbx_seq_one_letter_code
_entity_poly.pdbx_strand_id
1 'polypeptide(L)'
;KVSLRVSLDNQLSQESIIWTQTAGPNITFTESNNGSLAVFFNAPEVTQDTLLTFEVNASGNGENYSDIVSVLIEDAENIDVADDNISFKNRLANVFPYKSNSPYADSLVNCVYKNTIQFPQTCTFNTLPLIAQDTITPTVDDIMDRVVVSHEWMGKRFRDFIENYDVNGDFKNLLRATTAIVISYDVRPSFYWAVTGAIYLDANYFWLTPDERDTINQAPDFRAALGDELNFDMPWRYVKDNDYI
;
A
#
# COMPACT_ATOMS: atom_id res chain seq x y z
N LYS A 1 -8.66 -8.80 3.43
CA LYS A 1 -7.80 -10.00 3.35
C LYS A 1 -6.51 -9.71 4.06
N VAL A 2 -6.05 -10.61 4.92
CA VAL A 2 -4.80 -10.53 5.70
C VAL A 2 -3.86 -11.61 5.17
N SER A 3 -2.56 -11.32 5.13
CA SER A 3 -1.53 -12.33 4.86
C SER A 3 -0.49 -12.34 5.98
N LEU A 4 -0.07 -13.53 6.37
CA LEU A 4 1.07 -13.74 7.26
C LEU A 4 2.14 -14.48 6.46
N ARG A 5 3.41 -14.12 6.68
CA ARG A 5 4.53 -14.74 6.00
C ARG A 5 5.65 -15.02 6.99
N VAL A 6 6.28 -16.19 6.83
CA VAL A 6 7.53 -16.52 7.50
C VAL A 6 8.68 -16.42 6.51
N SER A 7 9.79 -15.84 6.94
CA SER A 7 11.05 -15.85 6.23
C SER A 7 11.99 -16.84 6.92
N LEU A 8 12.50 -17.81 6.18
CA LEU A 8 13.45 -18.79 6.68
C LEU A 8 14.85 -18.44 6.20
N ASP A 9 15.85 -18.57 7.05
CA ASP A 9 17.24 -18.47 6.62
C ASP A 9 17.55 -19.55 5.57
N ASN A 10 18.35 -19.18 4.58
CA ASN A 10 18.72 -20.02 3.42
C ASN A 10 19.37 -21.39 3.76
N GLN A 11 19.60 -21.68 5.04
CA GLN A 11 20.19 -22.93 5.51
C GLN A 11 19.16 -23.97 5.98
N LEU A 12 17.88 -23.57 6.10
CA LEU A 12 16.83 -24.51 6.48
C LEU A 12 16.25 -25.18 5.24
N SER A 13 16.48 -26.47 5.10
CA SER A 13 15.68 -27.28 4.19
C SER A 13 14.25 -27.30 4.75
N GLN A 14 13.31 -26.86 3.95
CA GLN A 14 11.90 -26.74 4.31
C GLN A 14 11.26 -28.13 4.45
N GLU A 15 11.28 -28.71 5.63
CA GLU A 15 10.65 -30.01 5.89
C GLU A 15 9.20 -29.88 6.31
N SER A 16 8.87 -28.90 7.15
CA SER A 16 7.48 -28.59 7.47
C SER A 16 7.33 -27.15 8.00
N ILE A 17 6.23 -26.53 7.65
CA ILE A 17 5.78 -25.25 8.21
C ILE A 17 4.31 -25.40 8.58
N ILE A 18 3.97 -25.07 9.82
CA ILE A 18 2.60 -25.18 10.33
C ILE A 18 2.22 -23.87 10.98
N TRP A 19 1.14 -23.26 10.51
CA TRP A 19 0.53 -22.09 11.09
C TRP A 19 -0.63 -22.49 11.99
N THR A 20 -0.68 -21.95 13.18
CA THR A 20 -1.74 -22.22 14.16
C THR A 20 -2.23 -20.91 14.76
N GLN A 21 -3.53 -20.70 14.76
CA GLN A 21 -4.12 -19.60 15.53
C GLN A 21 -4.13 -19.98 17.01
N THR A 22 -3.53 -19.13 17.87
CA THR A 22 -3.41 -19.38 19.31
C THR A 22 -4.34 -18.51 20.14
N ALA A 23 -4.82 -17.37 19.60
CA ALA A 23 -5.78 -16.50 20.30
C ALA A 23 -6.62 -15.68 19.32
N GLY A 24 -7.74 -15.18 19.85
CA GLY A 24 -8.71 -14.34 19.14
C GLY A 24 -9.88 -15.11 18.50
N PRO A 25 -10.82 -14.41 17.84
CA PRO A 25 -11.91 -15.02 17.10
C PRO A 25 -11.41 -15.99 16.04
N ASN A 26 -12.08 -17.12 15.89
CA ASN A 26 -11.68 -18.14 14.92
C ASN A 26 -11.71 -17.59 13.50
N ILE A 27 -10.62 -17.83 12.77
CA ILE A 27 -10.53 -17.58 11.34
C ILE A 27 -10.37 -18.88 10.56
N THR A 28 -10.62 -18.81 9.28
CA THR A 28 -10.29 -19.90 8.34
C THR A 28 -9.23 -19.40 7.37
N PHE A 29 -8.12 -20.10 7.26
CA PHE A 29 -7.15 -19.83 6.21
C PHE A 29 -7.76 -20.17 4.85
N THR A 30 -7.54 -19.31 3.85
CA THR A 30 -8.08 -19.49 2.50
C THR A 30 -7.32 -20.55 1.71
N GLU A 31 -6.12 -20.90 2.17
CA GLU A 31 -5.24 -21.92 1.60
C GLU A 31 -4.74 -22.83 2.71
N SER A 32 -4.04 -23.92 2.36
CA SER A 32 -3.46 -24.80 3.34
C SER A 32 -2.49 -24.05 4.26
N ASN A 33 -2.69 -24.22 5.57
CA ASN A 33 -1.79 -23.69 6.60
C ASN A 33 -0.60 -24.62 6.88
N ASN A 34 -0.46 -25.69 6.12
CA ASN A 34 0.59 -26.68 6.26
C ASN A 34 1.53 -26.65 5.04
N GLY A 35 2.81 -26.46 5.29
CA GLY A 35 3.85 -26.40 4.27
C GLY A 35 3.96 -25.07 3.52
N SER A 36 3.21 -24.04 3.93
CA SER A 36 3.18 -22.76 3.23
C SER A 36 3.99 -21.68 3.96
N LEU A 37 4.89 -21.00 3.23
CA LEU A 37 5.61 -19.81 3.71
C LEU A 37 4.69 -18.60 3.93
N ALA A 38 3.51 -18.62 3.35
CA ALA A 38 2.52 -17.56 3.54
C ALA A 38 1.12 -18.17 3.70
N VAL A 39 0.33 -17.60 4.59
CA VAL A 39 -1.07 -17.94 4.79
C VAL A 39 -1.94 -16.72 4.67
N PHE A 40 -3.19 -16.91 4.27
CA PHE A 40 -4.15 -15.86 4.00
C PHE A 40 -5.45 -16.14 4.71
N PHE A 41 -6.09 -15.09 5.23
CA PHE A 41 -7.43 -15.16 5.79
C PHE A 41 -8.19 -13.86 5.58
N ASN A 42 -9.50 -13.89 5.71
CA ASN A 42 -10.30 -12.68 5.80
C ASN A 42 -10.38 -12.24 7.25
N ALA A 43 -10.13 -10.95 7.52
CA ALA A 43 -10.34 -10.40 8.85
C ALA A 43 -11.79 -10.67 9.28
N PRO A 44 -12.02 -11.17 10.50
CA PRO A 44 -13.37 -11.33 11.03
C PRO A 44 -14.00 -9.96 11.28
N GLU A 45 -15.30 -9.88 11.24
CA GLU A 45 -16.03 -8.73 11.77
C GLU A 45 -15.91 -8.74 13.29
N VAL A 46 -15.61 -7.58 13.87
CA VAL A 46 -15.45 -7.40 15.31
C VAL A 46 -16.27 -6.18 15.75
N THR A 47 -16.67 -6.15 17.02
CA THR A 47 -17.45 -5.05 17.61
C THR A 47 -16.61 -4.20 18.57
N GLN A 48 -15.35 -4.51 18.69
CA GLN A 48 -14.31 -3.78 19.39
C GLN A 48 -12.95 -4.21 18.86
N ASP A 49 -11.95 -3.39 19.04
CA ASP A 49 -10.58 -3.74 18.66
C ASP A 49 -10.16 -5.07 19.26
N THR A 50 -9.77 -5.98 18.41
CA THR A 50 -9.55 -7.40 18.78
C THR A 50 -8.23 -7.91 18.25
N LEU A 51 -7.46 -8.55 19.14
CA LEU A 51 -6.15 -9.12 18.78
C LEU A 51 -6.33 -10.59 18.35
N LEU A 52 -5.79 -10.92 17.18
CA LEU A 52 -5.54 -12.29 16.74
C LEU A 52 -4.08 -12.63 16.95
N THR A 53 -3.79 -13.83 17.45
CA THR A 53 -2.41 -14.29 17.61
C THR A 53 -2.23 -15.61 16.88
N PHE A 54 -1.13 -15.71 16.17
CA PHE A 54 -0.75 -16.88 15.40
C PHE A 54 0.66 -17.31 15.78
N GLU A 55 0.87 -18.61 15.82
CA GLU A 55 2.17 -19.24 15.95
C GLU A 55 2.51 -19.94 14.64
N VAL A 56 3.73 -19.73 14.17
CA VAL A 56 4.30 -20.50 13.08
C VAL A 56 5.38 -21.42 13.64
N ASN A 57 5.27 -22.70 13.33
CA ASN A 57 6.28 -23.72 13.67
C ASN A 57 6.91 -24.22 12.38
N ALA A 58 8.23 -24.14 12.28
CA ALA A 58 9.00 -24.65 11.16
C ALA A 58 10.01 -25.70 11.64
N SER A 59 10.12 -26.81 10.94
CA SER A 59 11.14 -27.83 11.22
C SER A 59 11.98 -28.09 9.98
N GLY A 60 13.28 -28.31 10.18
CA GLY A 60 14.22 -28.61 9.11
C GLY A 60 15.59 -28.93 9.70
N ASN A 61 16.34 -29.82 9.03
CA ASN A 61 17.69 -30.22 9.44
C ASN A 61 17.80 -30.78 10.86
N GLY A 62 16.68 -31.33 11.41
CA GLY A 62 16.62 -31.86 12.77
C GLY A 62 16.42 -30.80 13.87
N GLU A 63 16.16 -29.56 13.48
CA GLU A 63 15.87 -28.44 14.38
C GLU A 63 14.42 -27.97 14.23
N ASN A 64 13.88 -27.39 15.29
CA ASN A 64 12.53 -26.79 15.31
C ASN A 64 12.64 -25.32 15.69
N TYR A 65 11.89 -24.51 14.99
CA TYR A 65 11.78 -23.07 15.19
C TYR A 65 10.33 -22.70 15.38
N SER A 66 10.08 -21.72 16.21
CA SER A 66 8.74 -21.17 16.46
C SER A 66 8.83 -19.67 16.54
N ASP A 67 7.83 -18.99 15.97
CA ASP A 67 7.65 -17.55 16.10
C ASP A 67 6.17 -17.20 16.25
N ILE A 68 5.88 -16.05 16.85
CA ILE A 68 4.54 -15.58 17.15
C ILE A 68 4.31 -14.22 16.52
N VAL A 69 3.19 -14.10 15.80
CA VAL A 69 2.74 -12.83 15.23
C VAL A 69 1.35 -12.49 15.75
N SER A 70 1.15 -11.22 16.08
CA SER A 70 -0.15 -10.69 16.49
C SER A 70 -0.67 -9.68 15.43
N VAL A 71 -1.97 -9.79 15.13
CA VAL A 71 -2.69 -8.93 14.21
C VAL A 71 -3.82 -8.25 14.95
N LEU A 72 -3.78 -6.93 15.03
CA LEU A 72 -4.89 -6.15 15.56
C LEU A 72 -5.97 -6.02 14.48
N ILE A 73 -7.17 -6.50 14.79
CA ILE A 73 -8.37 -6.22 14.01
C ILE A 73 -9.08 -5.07 14.73
N GLU A 74 -9.07 -3.92 14.12
CA GLU A 74 -9.74 -2.77 14.69
C GLU A 74 -11.23 -2.78 14.31
N ASP A 75 -12.09 -2.40 15.25
CA ASP A 75 -13.51 -2.14 14.99
C ASP A 75 -13.65 -0.84 14.19
N ALA A 76 -14.04 -0.94 12.94
CA ALA A 76 -14.30 0.19 12.09
C ALA A 76 -15.66 0.07 11.44
N GLU A 77 -16.38 1.19 11.37
CA GLU A 77 -17.63 1.24 10.63
C GLU A 77 -17.46 0.66 9.23
N ASN A 78 -18.31 -0.31 8.90
CA ASN A 78 -18.51 -0.75 7.52
C ASN A 78 -19.12 0.42 6.75
N ILE A 79 -18.31 1.16 6.04
CA ILE A 79 -18.80 2.19 5.15
C ILE A 79 -19.13 1.49 3.83
N ASP A 80 -20.43 1.45 3.51
CA ASP A 80 -20.92 1.01 2.22
C ASP A 80 -20.41 1.99 1.17
N VAL A 81 -19.33 1.64 0.49
CA VAL A 81 -18.78 2.45 -0.59
C VAL A 81 -19.56 2.11 -1.85
N ALA A 82 -20.14 3.12 -2.48
CA ALA A 82 -20.82 2.95 -3.77
C ALA A 82 -19.93 2.17 -4.74
N ASP A 83 -20.53 1.23 -5.44
CA ASP A 83 -19.85 0.23 -6.30
C ASP A 83 -18.89 0.79 -7.35
N ASP A 84 -19.00 2.08 -7.66
CA ASP A 84 -18.22 2.75 -8.69
C ASP A 84 -16.81 3.16 -8.24
N ASN A 85 -16.47 3.00 -6.96
CA ASN A 85 -15.19 3.42 -6.43
C ASN A 85 -14.20 2.25 -6.39
N ILE A 86 -13.57 2.00 -7.53
CA ILE A 86 -12.64 0.87 -7.74
C ILE A 86 -11.46 0.92 -6.75
N SER A 87 -11.11 2.11 -6.27
CA SER A 87 -9.85 2.32 -5.54
C SER A 87 -9.96 2.11 -4.04
N PHE A 88 -11.15 2.26 -3.44
CA PHE A 88 -11.31 2.29 -1.99
C PHE A 88 -12.56 1.52 -1.52
N LYS A 89 -12.72 0.28 -1.97
CA LYS A 89 -13.82 -0.60 -1.54
C LYS A 89 -13.67 -1.12 -0.11
N ASN A 90 -12.47 -1.08 0.41
CA ASN A 90 -12.11 -1.66 1.69
C ASN A 90 -11.64 -0.57 2.66
N ARG A 91 -11.44 -0.97 3.90
CA ARG A 91 -10.83 -0.12 4.91
C ARG A 91 -9.51 0.44 4.44
N LEU A 92 -9.32 1.73 4.67
CA LEU A 92 -8.10 2.43 4.31
C LEU A 92 -7.02 2.23 5.39
N ALA A 93 -5.77 2.33 4.98
CA ALA A 93 -4.64 2.43 5.89
C ALA A 93 -4.73 3.70 6.75
N ASN A 94 -4.08 3.68 7.91
CA ASN A 94 -3.79 4.90 8.62
C ASN A 94 -2.74 5.70 7.86
N VAL A 95 -3.11 6.87 7.38
CA VAL A 95 -2.23 7.76 6.66
C VAL A 95 -2.20 9.14 7.30
N PHE A 96 -1.11 9.84 7.07
CA PHE A 96 -0.90 11.19 7.58
C PHE A 96 -0.16 12.06 6.56
N PRO A 97 -0.31 13.40 6.64
CA PRO A 97 0.51 14.31 5.86
C PRO A 97 1.98 14.13 6.24
N TYR A 98 2.85 13.91 5.26
CA TYR A 98 4.29 13.74 5.52
C TYR A 98 4.90 14.96 6.23
N LYS A 99 4.49 16.17 5.85
CA LYS A 99 4.83 17.40 6.56
C LYS A 99 3.64 17.84 7.41
N SER A 100 3.74 17.65 8.72
CA SER A 100 2.68 18.03 9.67
C SER A 100 2.42 19.54 9.71
N ASN A 101 3.38 20.35 9.29
CA ASN A 101 3.28 21.80 9.17
C ASN A 101 2.91 22.30 7.77
N SER A 102 2.53 21.41 6.86
CA SER A 102 2.01 21.78 5.54
C SER A 102 0.77 22.70 5.70
N PRO A 103 0.61 23.74 4.87
CA PRO A 103 -0.60 24.54 4.85
C PRO A 103 -1.86 23.74 4.50
N TYR A 104 -1.69 22.52 3.98
CA TYR A 104 -2.77 21.61 3.59
C TYR A 104 -2.95 20.43 4.54
N ALA A 105 -2.16 20.32 5.62
CA ALA A 105 -2.15 19.16 6.52
C ALA A 105 -3.55 18.76 6.99
N ASP A 106 -4.38 19.72 7.39
CA ASP A 106 -5.74 19.47 7.90
C ASP A 106 -6.73 18.95 6.83
N SER A 107 -6.45 19.20 5.55
CA SER A 107 -7.36 18.86 4.45
C SER A 107 -6.90 17.68 3.61
N LEU A 108 -5.58 17.42 3.54
CA LEU A 108 -5.01 16.44 2.64
C LEU A 108 -5.69 15.07 2.73
N VAL A 109 -5.65 14.43 3.90
CA VAL A 109 -6.22 13.09 4.08
C VAL A 109 -7.71 13.08 3.75
N ASN A 110 -8.44 14.10 4.21
CA ASN A 110 -9.87 14.22 3.96
C ASN A 110 -10.22 14.36 2.48
N CYS A 111 -9.35 15.00 1.71
CA CYS A 111 -9.60 15.26 0.29
C CYS A 111 -9.17 14.11 -0.62
N VAL A 112 -8.16 13.31 -0.22
CA VAL A 112 -7.58 12.34 -1.15
C VAL A 112 -7.57 10.90 -0.65
N TYR A 113 -7.82 10.65 0.65
CA TYR A 113 -7.68 9.30 1.19
C TYR A 113 -8.80 8.95 2.18
N LYS A 114 -10.03 8.89 1.69
CA LYS A 114 -11.21 8.42 2.41
C LYS A 114 -12.06 7.52 1.54
N ASN A 115 -12.65 6.51 2.12
CA ASN A 115 -13.59 5.62 1.44
C ASN A 115 -14.95 6.27 1.11
N THR A 116 -15.24 7.44 1.69
CA THR A 116 -16.45 8.22 1.42
C THR A 116 -16.29 9.25 0.29
N ILE A 117 -15.10 9.32 -0.34
CA ILE A 117 -14.89 10.27 -1.44
C ILE A 117 -15.67 9.79 -2.66
N GLN A 118 -16.66 10.58 -3.04
CA GLN A 118 -17.45 10.35 -4.25
C GLN A 118 -17.93 11.68 -4.83
N PHE A 119 -18.07 11.74 -6.13
CA PHE A 119 -18.64 12.91 -6.79
C PHE A 119 -20.15 13.02 -6.41
N PRO A 120 -20.70 14.21 -6.06
CA PRO A 120 -20.04 15.53 -6.06
C PRO A 120 -19.41 15.94 -4.72
N GLN A 121 -19.32 15.06 -3.71
CA GLN A 121 -18.79 15.36 -2.37
C GLN A 121 -17.25 15.36 -2.31
N THR A 122 -16.61 15.87 -3.35
CA THR A 122 -15.15 16.01 -3.42
C THR A 122 -14.70 17.34 -2.91
N CYS A 123 -13.43 17.45 -2.49
CA CYS A 123 -12.83 18.74 -2.21
C CYS A 123 -12.79 19.60 -3.48
N THR A 124 -13.02 20.89 -3.31
CA THR A 124 -12.86 21.85 -4.40
C THR A 124 -11.40 22.30 -4.51
N PHE A 125 -11.03 22.89 -5.63
CA PHE A 125 -9.70 23.50 -5.80
C PHE A 125 -9.44 24.69 -4.86
N ASN A 126 -10.48 25.23 -4.23
CA ASN A 126 -10.28 26.22 -3.14
C ASN A 126 -9.78 25.58 -1.85
N THR A 127 -10.11 24.30 -1.61
CA THR A 127 -9.66 23.55 -0.43
C THR A 127 -8.32 22.89 -0.68
N LEU A 128 -8.17 22.26 -1.83
CA LEU A 128 -6.93 21.60 -2.24
C LEU A 128 -6.67 21.87 -3.73
N PRO A 129 -6.00 22.99 -4.05
CA PRO A 129 -5.70 23.36 -5.44
C PRO A 129 -4.68 22.41 -6.07
N LEU A 130 -4.60 22.41 -7.40
CA LEU A 130 -3.48 21.81 -8.10
C LEU A 130 -2.17 22.48 -7.67
N ILE A 131 -1.09 21.74 -7.63
CA ILE A 131 0.24 22.31 -7.28
C ILE A 131 0.57 23.52 -8.17
N ALA A 132 0.24 23.46 -9.46
CA ALA A 132 0.48 24.56 -10.39
C ALA A 132 -0.37 25.82 -10.14
N GLN A 133 -1.44 25.72 -9.36
CA GLN A 133 -2.26 26.89 -8.99
C GLN A 133 -1.61 27.70 -7.85
N ASP A 134 -0.81 27.04 -7.01
CA ASP A 134 -0.07 27.72 -5.95
C ASP A 134 1.28 28.24 -6.47
N THR A 135 1.99 27.42 -7.25
CA THR A 135 3.30 27.80 -7.78
C THR A 135 3.52 27.22 -9.18
N ILE A 136 3.94 28.09 -10.11
CA ILE A 136 4.23 27.69 -11.49
C ILE A 136 5.49 26.81 -11.56
N THR A 137 6.44 27.03 -10.68
CA THR A 137 7.70 26.26 -10.61
C THR A 137 7.85 25.71 -9.19
N PRO A 138 7.27 24.53 -8.91
CA PRO A 138 7.30 23.99 -7.56
C PRO A 138 8.71 23.59 -7.14
N THR A 139 9.04 23.95 -5.93
CA THR A 139 10.21 23.42 -5.22
C THR A 139 9.93 22.01 -4.74
N VAL A 140 10.94 21.31 -4.24
CA VAL A 140 10.74 20.03 -3.56
C VAL A 140 9.80 20.19 -2.37
N ASP A 141 9.98 21.26 -1.59
CA ASP A 141 9.14 21.51 -0.40
C ASP A 141 7.66 21.76 -0.75
N ASP A 142 7.37 22.47 -1.85
CA ASP A 142 6.01 22.67 -2.32
C ASP A 142 5.33 21.34 -2.70
N ILE A 143 6.10 20.41 -3.28
CA ILE A 143 5.61 19.06 -3.58
C ILE A 143 5.41 18.27 -2.29
N MET A 144 6.38 18.32 -1.38
CA MET A 144 6.31 17.56 -0.12
C MET A 144 5.22 18.07 0.82
N ASP A 145 4.75 19.31 0.66
CA ASP A 145 3.56 19.83 1.34
C ASP A 145 2.26 19.13 0.91
N ARG A 146 2.29 18.39 -0.20
CA ARG A 146 1.15 17.68 -0.79
C ARG A 146 1.25 16.16 -0.68
N VAL A 147 2.22 15.65 0.10
CA VAL A 147 2.46 14.20 0.25
C VAL A 147 1.73 13.65 1.46
N VAL A 148 0.99 12.57 1.24
CA VAL A 148 0.33 11.75 2.25
C VAL A 148 0.97 10.37 2.25
N VAL A 149 1.31 9.86 3.44
CA VAL A 149 2.00 8.57 3.59
C VAL A 149 1.39 7.72 4.69
N SER A 150 1.53 6.40 4.60
CA SER A 150 1.24 5.48 5.70
C SER A 150 2.46 5.22 6.61
N HIS A 151 3.66 5.47 6.12
CA HIS A 151 4.91 5.33 6.88
C HIS A 151 5.88 6.44 6.51
N GLU A 152 6.62 6.93 7.51
CA GLU A 152 7.58 8.04 7.38
C GLU A 152 8.61 7.80 6.26
N TRP A 153 9.12 6.55 6.16
CA TRP A 153 10.12 6.20 5.17
C TRP A 153 9.66 6.43 3.72
N MET A 154 8.36 6.27 3.43
CA MET A 154 7.80 6.46 2.08
C MET A 154 7.98 7.91 1.62
N GLY A 155 7.65 8.86 2.47
CA GLY A 155 7.85 10.27 2.19
C GLY A 155 9.35 10.63 2.07
N LYS A 156 10.18 10.05 2.92
CA LYS A 156 11.64 10.23 2.84
C LYS A 156 12.20 9.74 1.50
N ARG A 157 11.83 8.53 1.07
CA ARG A 157 12.29 7.97 -0.21
C ARG A 157 11.80 8.77 -1.40
N PHE A 158 10.54 9.22 -1.34
CA PHE A 158 10.00 10.08 -2.40
C PHE A 158 10.72 11.44 -2.45
N ARG A 159 11.00 12.06 -1.30
CA ARG A 159 11.81 13.29 -1.24
C ARG A 159 13.20 13.07 -1.84
N ASP A 160 13.89 12.01 -1.40
CA ASP A 160 15.22 11.66 -1.91
C ASP A 160 15.22 11.50 -3.43
N PHE A 161 14.16 10.88 -3.98
CA PHE A 161 13.99 10.73 -5.42
C PHE A 161 13.88 12.09 -6.13
N ILE A 162 12.98 12.95 -5.66
CA ILE A 162 12.76 14.27 -6.29
C ILE A 162 13.99 15.18 -6.15
N GLU A 163 14.70 15.09 -5.04
CA GLU A 163 15.92 15.92 -4.80
C GLU A 163 17.12 15.46 -5.62
N ASN A 164 17.35 14.15 -5.71
CA ASN A 164 18.61 13.61 -6.19
C ASN A 164 18.54 12.99 -7.58
N TYR A 165 17.36 12.58 -8.05
CA TYR A 165 17.21 11.85 -9.31
C TYR A 165 16.34 12.59 -10.35
N ASP A 166 15.51 13.54 -9.93
CA ASP A 166 14.74 14.41 -10.85
C ASP A 166 15.61 15.60 -11.30
N VAL A 167 16.76 15.30 -11.92
CA VAL A 167 17.82 16.28 -12.26
C VAL A 167 17.31 17.40 -13.15
N ASN A 168 16.40 17.07 -14.07
CA ASN A 168 15.84 18.04 -15.01
C ASN A 168 14.54 18.71 -14.49
N GLY A 169 14.01 18.23 -13.35
CA GLY A 169 12.73 18.69 -12.82
C GLY A 169 11.51 18.18 -13.60
N ASP A 170 11.65 17.09 -14.34
CA ASP A 170 10.59 16.54 -15.18
C ASP A 170 9.43 16.03 -14.32
N PHE A 171 9.73 15.30 -13.24
CA PHE A 171 8.69 14.84 -12.29
C PHE A 171 8.04 16.00 -11.56
N LYS A 172 8.79 16.99 -11.09
CA LYS A 172 8.23 18.20 -10.48
C LYS A 172 7.27 18.90 -11.45
N ASN A 173 7.61 18.93 -12.72
CA ASN A 173 6.73 19.51 -13.74
C ASN A 173 5.47 18.69 -14.01
N LEU A 174 5.57 17.36 -14.03
CA LEU A 174 4.42 16.45 -14.18
C LEU A 174 3.48 16.55 -12.97
N LEU A 175 4.02 16.59 -11.77
CA LEU A 175 3.25 16.67 -10.52
C LEU A 175 2.47 17.98 -10.37
N ARG A 176 2.80 19.01 -11.13
CA ARG A 176 2.04 20.28 -11.15
C ARG A 176 0.55 20.10 -11.48
N ALA A 177 0.20 19.07 -12.23
CA ALA A 177 -1.16 18.75 -12.62
C ALA A 177 -1.93 17.92 -11.54
N THR A 178 -1.34 17.69 -10.39
CA THR A 178 -1.96 16.94 -9.30
C THR A 178 -2.32 17.86 -8.12
N THR A 179 -3.27 17.41 -7.31
CA THR A 179 -3.61 18.04 -6.03
C THR A 179 -2.75 17.52 -4.89
N ALA A 180 -2.41 16.23 -4.93
CA ALA A 180 -1.62 15.55 -3.91
C ALA A 180 -0.94 14.29 -4.47
N ILE A 181 0.00 13.77 -3.68
CA ILE A 181 0.68 12.50 -3.89
C ILE A 181 0.41 11.62 -2.68
N VAL A 182 -0.11 10.42 -2.89
CA VAL A 182 -0.41 9.45 -1.84
C VAL A 182 0.52 8.25 -2.02
N ILE A 183 1.24 7.88 -0.96
CA ILE A 183 2.09 6.68 -0.94
C ILE A 183 1.68 5.89 0.30
N SER A 184 0.96 4.80 0.11
CA SER A 184 0.44 4.00 1.20
C SER A 184 0.74 2.53 1.00
N TYR A 185 0.85 1.79 2.11
CA TYR A 185 1.20 0.37 2.11
C TYR A 185 0.20 -0.51 1.33
N ASP A 186 -1.01 -0.04 1.13
CA ASP A 186 -2.13 -0.75 0.47
C ASP A 186 -2.42 -0.26 -0.95
N VAL A 187 -1.79 0.82 -1.40
CA VAL A 187 -1.95 1.32 -2.77
C VAL A 187 -1.24 0.38 -3.75
N ARG A 188 -2.03 -0.34 -4.55
CA ARG A 188 -1.54 -1.32 -5.55
C ARG A 188 -2.57 -1.52 -6.65
N PRO A 189 -2.19 -1.32 -7.92
CA PRO A 189 -1.00 -0.65 -8.45
C PRO A 189 -1.03 0.87 -8.28
N SER A 190 0.03 1.56 -8.70
CA SER A 190 -0.02 3.02 -8.81
C SER A 190 -1.09 3.46 -9.82
N PHE A 191 -1.81 4.54 -9.50
CA PHE A 191 -2.87 5.09 -10.36
C PHE A 191 -3.05 6.60 -10.14
N TYR A 192 -3.69 7.25 -11.10
CA TYR A 192 -4.21 8.61 -10.95
C TYR A 192 -5.73 8.56 -10.83
N TRP A 193 -6.28 9.26 -9.86
CA TRP A 193 -7.73 9.32 -9.68
C TRP A 193 -8.27 10.71 -9.98
N ALA A 194 -9.01 10.81 -11.06
CA ALA A 194 -9.55 12.08 -11.55
C ALA A 194 -10.51 12.76 -10.54
N VAL A 195 -11.21 11.97 -9.71
CA VAL A 195 -12.15 12.48 -8.71
C VAL A 195 -11.45 13.33 -7.65
N THR A 196 -10.24 12.97 -7.26
CA THR A 196 -9.43 13.71 -6.29
C THR A 196 -8.38 14.59 -6.94
N GLY A 197 -8.03 14.33 -8.19
CA GLY A 197 -6.89 14.96 -8.86
C GLY A 197 -5.54 14.55 -8.29
N ALA A 198 -5.48 13.48 -7.48
CA ALA A 198 -4.28 13.00 -6.83
C ALA A 198 -3.67 11.80 -7.57
N ILE A 199 -2.36 11.62 -7.43
CA ILE A 199 -1.64 10.42 -7.84
C ILE A 199 -1.38 9.52 -6.62
N TYR A 200 -1.63 8.23 -6.80
CA TYR A 200 -1.46 7.19 -5.79
C TYR A 200 -0.33 6.29 -6.25
N LEU A 201 0.71 6.20 -5.44
CA LEU A 201 1.94 5.48 -5.79
C LEU A 201 2.06 4.22 -4.94
N ASP A 202 2.33 3.11 -5.60
CA ASP A 202 2.59 1.82 -4.98
C ASP A 202 3.91 1.90 -4.21
N ALA A 203 3.83 1.74 -2.89
CA ALA A 203 4.99 1.80 -2.00
C ALA A 203 6.06 0.73 -2.32
N ASN A 204 5.66 -0.32 -3.04
CA ASN A 204 6.57 -1.38 -3.46
C ASN A 204 7.69 -0.90 -4.40
N TYR A 205 7.55 0.27 -5.01
CA TYR A 205 8.59 0.87 -5.84
C TYR A 205 9.62 1.72 -5.08
N PHE A 206 9.44 1.93 -3.77
CA PHE A 206 10.22 2.90 -3.01
C PHE A 206 11.14 2.29 -1.94
N TRP A 207 10.87 1.08 -1.47
CA TRP A 207 11.65 0.47 -0.40
C TRP A 207 13.09 0.15 -0.86
N LEU A 208 14.04 0.35 0.03
CA LEU A 208 15.46 0.03 -0.18
C LEU A 208 16.01 -0.92 0.88
N THR A 209 15.26 -1.15 1.95
CA THR A 209 15.67 -2.06 3.04
C THR A 209 14.57 -3.09 3.30
N PRO A 210 14.92 -4.28 3.81
CA PRO A 210 13.93 -5.30 4.19
C PRO A 210 12.90 -4.78 5.20
N ASP A 211 13.32 -4.00 6.19
CA ASP A 211 12.42 -3.44 7.22
C ASP A 211 11.36 -2.51 6.61
N GLU A 212 11.73 -1.72 5.60
CA GLU A 212 10.77 -0.91 4.84
C GLU A 212 9.79 -1.78 4.06
N ARG A 213 10.29 -2.81 3.38
CA ARG A 213 9.47 -3.76 2.62
C ARG A 213 8.45 -4.46 3.50
N ASP A 214 8.82 -4.83 4.71
CA ASP A 214 7.96 -5.58 5.61
C ASP A 214 6.78 -4.75 6.15
N THR A 215 6.82 -3.42 5.98
CA THR A 215 5.69 -2.53 6.27
C THR A 215 4.68 -2.41 5.13
N ILE A 216 4.94 -3.01 3.97
CA ILE A 216 4.05 -2.98 2.80
C ILE A 216 3.15 -4.20 2.82
N ASN A 217 1.91 -4.07 2.34
CA ASN A 217 0.99 -5.18 2.19
C ASN A 217 1.57 -6.23 1.23
N GLN A 218 1.90 -7.40 1.75
CA GLN A 218 2.46 -8.53 1.00
C GLN A 218 1.39 -9.47 0.44
N ALA A 219 0.10 -9.25 0.72
CA ALA A 219 -0.96 -10.06 0.14
C ALA A 219 -0.91 -9.99 -1.40
N PRO A 220 -1.24 -11.07 -2.11
CA PRO A 220 -1.41 -11.00 -3.55
C PRO A 220 -2.44 -9.93 -3.90
N ASP A 221 -2.14 -9.04 -4.84
CA ASP A 221 -3.12 -8.10 -5.34
C ASP A 221 -4.12 -8.79 -6.30
N PHE A 222 -5.19 -8.07 -6.65
CA PHE A 222 -6.23 -8.63 -7.52
C PHE A 222 -5.72 -9.10 -8.88
N ARG A 223 -4.56 -8.62 -9.33
CA ARG A 223 -3.94 -9.02 -10.60
C ARG A 223 -3.29 -10.39 -10.52
N ALA A 224 -2.98 -10.89 -9.33
CA ALA A 224 -2.36 -12.20 -9.16
C ALA A 224 -3.25 -13.34 -9.69
N ALA A 225 -4.57 -13.14 -9.72
CA ALA A 225 -5.53 -14.10 -10.27
C ALA A 225 -5.80 -13.89 -11.78
N LEU A 226 -5.32 -12.79 -12.36
CA LEU A 226 -5.56 -12.47 -13.77
C LEU A 226 -4.58 -13.21 -14.68
N GLY A 227 -4.72 -14.43 -14.92
CA GLY A 227 -3.82 -15.17 -15.78
C GLY A 227 -3.86 -16.65 -15.52
N ASP A 228 -4.39 -17.05 -14.38
CA ASP A 228 -4.55 -18.47 -14.04
C ASP A 228 -5.54 -19.17 -14.97
N GLU A 229 -6.55 -18.43 -15.47
CA GLU A 229 -7.55 -18.95 -16.40
C GLU A 229 -7.25 -18.63 -17.88
N LEU A 230 -6.38 -17.66 -18.13
CA LEU A 230 -6.04 -17.21 -19.46
C LEU A 230 -4.57 -17.51 -19.74
N ASN A 231 -4.35 -18.58 -20.44
CA ASN A 231 -3.01 -19.03 -20.83
C ASN A 231 -2.44 -18.15 -21.96
N PHE A 232 -2.16 -16.87 -21.65
CA PHE A 232 -1.47 -15.98 -22.58
C PHE A 232 -0.34 -15.24 -21.89
N ASP A 233 0.77 -15.14 -22.59
CA ASP A 233 1.86 -14.27 -22.20
C ASP A 233 1.53 -12.83 -22.64
N MET A 234 1.64 -11.88 -21.75
CA MET A 234 1.58 -10.46 -22.12
C MET A 234 3.01 -9.98 -22.42
N PRO A 235 3.42 -9.92 -23.68
CA PRO A 235 4.77 -9.50 -24.01
C PRO A 235 4.88 -7.99 -23.74
N TRP A 236 5.66 -7.61 -22.75
CA TRP A 236 6.11 -6.24 -22.56
C TRP A 236 7.20 -5.95 -23.59
N ARG A 237 7.01 -4.88 -24.34
CA ARG A 237 8.01 -4.42 -25.29
C ARG A 237 8.47 -3.03 -24.91
N TYR A 238 9.75 -2.89 -24.77
CA TYR A 238 10.37 -1.58 -24.61
C TYR A 238 10.74 -1.04 -25.98
N VAL A 239 10.47 0.24 -26.20
CA VAL A 239 10.79 0.94 -27.45
C VAL A 239 11.74 2.08 -27.13
N LYS A 240 12.86 2.13 -27.80
CA LYS A 240 13.79 3.25 -27.77
C LYS A 240 14.07 3.67 -29.20
N ASP A 241 13.90 4.97 -29.50
CA ASP A 241 14.13 5.55 -30.84
C ASP A 241 13.31 4.85 -31.96
N ASN A 242 12.08 4.40 -31.64
CA ASN A 242 11.17 3.61 -32.46
C ASN A 242 11.60 2.15 -32.71
N ASP A 243 12.66 1.69 -32.12
CA ASP A 243 13.11 0.29 -32.20
C ASP A 243 12.76 -0.46 -30.90
N TYR A 244 12.40 -1.73 -31.03
CA TYR A 244 12.22 -2.64 -29.91
C TYR A 244 13.56 -3.02 -29.32
N ILE A 245 13.69 -2.97 -27.98
CA ILE A 245 14.86 -3.43 -27.24
C ILE A 245 14.49 -4.57 -26.27
#